data_d6614a346e72018868c0dade4ca6411e
#
_entry.id   d6614a346e72018868c0dade4ca6411e
#
_cell.length_a   1.000
_cell.length_b   1.000
_cell.length_c   1.000
_cell.angle_alpha   90.00
_cell.angle_beta   90.00
_cell.angle_gamma   90.00
#
_symmetry.space_group_name_H-M   'P 1'
#
loop_
_entity.id
_entity.type
_entity.pdbx_description
1 polymer ?
#
loop_
_entity_poly.entity_id
_entity_poly.type
_entity_poly.pdbx_seq_one_letter_code
_entity_poly.pdbx_strand_id
1 'polypeptide(L)'
;MIGLPNPYLILGAIVVCTSAYFYGHHKGWGDRDQEMQIEIAKKNAEARETEQKLTAQITETSTKLMEVNNVVNQKQSALDRAISAGRVRLPAPGCVSAAPSATAAPGNWTEARAQPDRPADTPSDEEREVLRLIAQITADGDRAINQLNACIDSYNQVMGAINAKR
;
A
#
# COMPACT_ATOMS: atom_id res chain seq x y z
N MET A 1 -86.94 18.90 -13.11
CA MET A 1 -86.94 18.31 -11.77
C MET A 1 -85.84 17.32 -11.69
N ILE A 2 -84.70 17.62 -11.10
CA ILE A 2 -83.61 16.70 -10.96
C ILE A 2 -83.94 15.81 -9.76
N GLY A 3 -84.36 14.56 -10.02
CA GLY A 3 -84.70 13.59 -9.00
C GLY A 3 -83.46 13.36 -8.10
N LEU A 4 -83.60 13.54 -6.79
CA LEU A 4 -82.54 13.26 -5.81
C LEU A 4 -82.09 11.83 -5.99
N PRO A 5 -80.77 11.61 -6.17
CA PRO A 5 -80.21 10.27 -6.34
C PRO A 5 -80.53 9.44 -5.08
N ASN A 6 -80.98 8.21 -5.31
CA ASN A 6 -81.29 7.28 -4.24
C ASN A 6 -80.11 7.16 -3.23
N PRO A 7 -80.35 7.45 -1.92
CA PRO A 7 -79.30 7.52 -0.91
C PRO A 7 -78.49 6.19 -0.81
N TYR A 8 -79.11 5.06 -1.14
CA TYR A 8 -78.42 3.76 -1.15
C TYR A 8 -77.42 3.63 -2.30
N LEU A 9 -77.65 4.30 -3.45
CA LEU A 9 -76.67 4.36 -4.55
C LEU A 9 -75.43 5.19 -4.18
N ILE A 10 -75.62 6.30 -3.47
CA ILE A 10 -74.49 7.14 -3.01
C ILE A 10 -73.67 6.34 -2.00
N LEU A 11 -74.33 5.66 -1.06
CA LEU A 11 -73.63 4.88 -0.04
C LEU A 11 -72.86 3.70 -0.64
N GLY A 12 -73.45 3.01 -1.65
CA GLY A 12 -72.75 1.98 -2.39
C GLY A 12 -71.51 2.49 -3.15
N ALA A 13 -71.64 3.67 -3.79
CA ALA A 13 -70.52 4.29 -4.49
C ALA A 13 -69.35 4.65 -3.53
N ILE A 14 -69.66 5.18 -2.33
CA ILE A 14 -68.64 5.50 -1.31
C ILE A 14 -67.92 4.21 -0.87
N VAL A 15 -68.63 3.14 -0.60
CA VAL A 15 -68.01 1.85 -0.18
C VAL A 15 -67.10 1.30 -1.25
N VAL A 16 -67.50 1.35 -2.54
CA VAL A 16 -66.65 0.90 -3.66
C VAL A 16 -65.42 1.77 -3.80
N CYS A 17 -65.56 3.12 -3.73
CA CYS A 17 -64.41 4.03 -3.82
C CYS A 17 -63.43 3.85 -2.68
N THR A 18 -63.90 3.71 -1.44
CA THR A 18 -63.04 3.48 -0.26
C THR A 18 -62.33 2.12 -0.34
N SER A 19 -63.01 1.06 -0.75
CA SER A 19 -62.39 -0.27 -0.94
C SER A 19 -61.33 -0.25 -2.03
N ALA A 20 -61.59 0.38 -3.17
CA ALA A 20 -60.59 0.54 -4.24
C ALA A 20 -59.39 1.36 -3.81
N TYR A 21 -59.62 2.44 -3.03
CA TYR A 21 -58.56 3.26 -2.50
C TYR A 21 -57.64 2.48 -1.54
N PHE A 22 -58.23 1.75 -0.59
CA PHE A 22 -57.46 0.94 0.37
C PHE A 22 -56.68 -0.19 -0.31
N TYR A 23 -57.30 -0.85 -1.30
CA TYR A 23 -56.66 -1.91 -2.06
C TYR A 23 -55.48 -1.39 -2.88
N GLY A 24 -55.68 -0.28 -3.58
CA GLY A 24 -54.63 0.37 -4.39
C GLY A 24 -53.48 0.89 -3.51
N HIS A 25 -53.81 1.51 -2.38
CA HIS A 25 -52.82 2.01 -1.44
C HIS A 25 -51.98 0.90 -0.85
N HIS A 26 -52.62 -0.19 -0.39
CA HIS A 26 -51.91 -1.32 0.21
C HIS A 26 -51.00 -2.03 -0.82
N LYS A 27 -51.46 -2.23 -2.03
CA LYS A 27 -50.70 -2.87 -3.09
C LYS A 27 -49.52 -2.00 -3.55
N GLY A 28 -49.73 -0.70 -3.70
CA GLY A 28 -48.67 0.24 -4.10
C GLY A 28 -47.55 0.39 -3.09
N TRP A 29 -47.83 0.20 -1.81
CA TRP A 29 -46.77 0.18 -0.77
C TRP A 29 -45.98 -1.12 -0.81
N GLY A 30 -46.65 -2.27 -1.00
CA GLY A 30 -45.96 -3.55 -1.09
C GLY A 30 -45.01 -3.65 -2.29
N ASP A 31 -45.42 -3.15 -3.43
CA ASP A 31 -44.59 -3.14 -4.64
C ASP A 31 -43.36 -2.24 -4.48
N ARG A 32 -43.53 -1.09 -3.84
CA ARG A 32 -42.41 -0.15 -3.54
C ARG A 32 -41.43 -0.74 -2.54
N ASP A 33 -41.90 -1.43 -1.50
CA ASP A 33 -41.04 -2.09 -0.52
C ASP A 33 -40.21 -3.22 -1.16
N GLN A 34 -40.82 -3.98 -2.10
CA GLN A 34 -40.10 -5.01 -2.84
C GLN A 34 -39.00 -4.41 -3.75
N GLU A 35 -39.31 -3.35 -4.50
CA GLU A 35 -38.30 -2.65 -5.32
C GLU A 35 -37.15 -2.14 -4.47
N MET A 36 -37.44 -1.52 -3.32
CA MET A 36 -36.43 -1.02 -2.40
C MET A 36 -35.57 -2.16 -1.84
N GLN A 37 -36.16 -3.29 -1.47
CA GLN A 37 -35.42 -4.46 -0.98
C GLN A 37 -34.51 -5.06 -2.07
N ILE A 38 -34.96 -5.11 -3.30
CA ILE A 38 -34.16 -5.57 -4.43
C ILE A 38 -32.98 -4.63 -4.67
N GLU A 39 -33.21 -3.30 -4.63
CA GLU A 39 -32.16 -2.31 -4.79
C GLU A 39 -31.13 -2.39 -3.66
N ILE A 40 -31.58 -2.51 -2.41
CA ILE A 40 -30.69 -2.69 -1.25
C ILE A 40 -29.89 -3.99 -1.38
N ALA A 41 -30.53 -5.09 -1.77
CA ALA A 41 -29.85 -6.37 -1.97
C ALA A 41 -28.79 -6.27 -3.06
N LYS A 42 -29.09 -5.59 -4.17
CA LYS A 42 -28.15 -5.34 -5.26
C LYS A 42 -26.96 -4.49 -4.79
N LYS A 43 -27.21 -3.37 -4.11
CA LYS A 43 -26.15 -2.51 -3.57
C LYS A 43 -25.28 -3.26 -2.54
N ASN A 44 -25.89 -4.08 -1.69
CA ASN A 44 -25.15 -4.91 -0.75
C ASN A 44 -24.29 -5.97 -1.46
N ALA A 45 -24.77 -6.57 -2.54
CA ALA A 45 -23.99 -7.52 -3.33
C ALA A 45 -22.78 -6.83 -4.00
N GLU A 46 -23.01 -5.65 -4.60
CA GLU A 46 -21.94 -4.83 -5.20
C GLU A 46 -20.90 -4.35 -4.16
N ALA A 47 -21.37 -4.00 -2.96
CA ALA A 47 -20.49 -3.62 -1.86
C ALA A 47 -19.61 -4.81 -1.42
N ARG A 48 -20.20 -5.97 -1.22
CA ARG A 48 -19.46 -7.20 -0.86
C ARG A 48 -18.45 -7.61 -1.93
N GLU A 49 -18.82 -7.54 -3.21
CA GLU A 49 -17.88 -7.82 -4.29
C GLU A 49 -16.69 -6.84 -4.26
N THR A 50 -16.95 -5.57 -4.01
CA THR A 50 -15.91 -4.56 -3.88
C THR A 50 -15.00 -4.82 -2.68
N GLU A 51 -15.58 -5.15 -1.52
CA GLU A 51 -14.84 -5.50 -0.31
C GLU A 51 -13.95 -6.73 -0.54
N GLN A 52 -14.47 -7.76 -1.20
CA GLN A 52 -13.69 -8.96 -1.53
C GLN A 52 -12.52 -8.65 -2.47
N LYS A 53 -12.74 -7.82 -3.50
CA LYS A 53 -11.66 -7.39 -4.40
C LYS A 53 -10.60 -6.58 -3.67
N LEU A 54 -11.01 -5.61 -2.84
CA LEU A 54 -10.07 -4.81 -2.05
C LEU A 54 -9.30 -5.66 -1.03
N THR A 55 -9.97 -6.60 -0.37
CA THR A 55 -9.32 -7.52 0.56
C THR A 55 -8.29 -8.40 -0.14
N ALA A 56 -8.62 -8.93 -1.32
CA ALA A 56 -7.68 -9.71 -2.12
C ALA A 56 -6.45 -8.88 -2.53
N GLN A 57 -6.66 -7.65 -2.97
CA GLN A 57 -5.57 -6.74 -3.34
C GLN A 57 -4.67 -6.37 -2.14
N ILE A 58 -5.26 -6.07 -0.98
CA ILE A 58 -4.51 -5.78 0.24
C ILE A 58 -3.69 -7.02 0.66
N THR A 59 -4.27 -8.21 0.58
CA THR A 59 -3.57 -9.46 0.88
C THR A 59 -2.40 -9.68 -0.08
N GLU A 60 -2.58 -9.44 -1.36
CA GLU A 60 -1.51 -9.52 -2.36
C GLU A 60 -0.38 -8.53 -2.07
N THR A 61 -0.72 -7.27 -1.80
CA THR A 61 0.28 -6.24 -1.44
C THR A 61 1.03 -6.61 -0.16
N SER A 62 0.33 -7.13 0.86
CA SER A 62 0.94 -7.62 2.09
C SER A 62 1.89 -8.79 1.85
N THR A 63 1.52 -9.73 0.98
CA THR A 63 2.37 -10.86 0.63
C THR A 63 3.63 -10.41 -0.11
N LYS A 64 3.50 -9.49 -1.07
CA LYS A 64 4.64 -8.89 -1.77
C LYS A 64 5.57 -8.15 -0.80
N LEU A 65 5.01 -7.39 0.15
CA LEU A 65 5.80 -6.71 1.18
C LEU A 65 6.59 -7.69 2.04
N MET A 66 5.98 -8.80 2.46
CA MET A 66 6.67 -9.85 3.21
C MET A 66 7.80 -10.49 2.39
N GLU A 67 7.57 -10.77 1.11
CA GLU A 67 8.58 -11.35 0.22
C GLU A 67 9.78 -10.40 0.06
N VAL A 68 9.54 -9.12 -0.23
CA VAL A 68 10.61 -8.12 -0.38
C VAL A 68 11.38 -7.95 0.92
N ASN A 69 10.70 -7.91 2.07
CA ASN A 69 11.37 -7.83 3.38
C ASN A 69 12.20 -9.09 3.69
N ASN A 70 11.75 -10.28 3.26
CA ASN A 70 12.55 -11.49 3.36
C ASN A 70 13.83 -11.42 2.52
N VAL A 71 13.77 -10.83 1.32
CA VAL A 71 14.98 -10.58 0.50
C VAL A 71 15.93 -9.62 1.21
N VAL A 72 15.42 -8.54 1.82
CA VAL A 72 16.24 -7.61 2.62
C VAL A 72 16.93 -8.36 3.77
N ASN A 73 16.19 -9.19 4.51
CA ASN A 73 16.75 -9.98 5.61
C ASN A 73 17.82 -10.98 5.15
N GLN A 74 17.63 -11.63 4.00
CA GLN A 74 18.63 -12.53 3.43
C GLN A 74 19.91 -11.78 3.03
N LYS A 75 19.77 -10.61 2.38
CA LYS A 75 20.91 -9.76 2.01
C LYS A 75 21.64 -9.24 3.24
N GLN A 76 20.92 -8.82 4.28
CA GLN A 76 21.50 -8.41 5.54
C GLN A 76 22.31 -9.54 6.20
N SER A 77 21.72 -10.75 6.28
CA SER A 77 22.42 -11.92 6.83
C SER A 77 23.67 -12.31 6.02
N ALA A 78 23.64 -12.13 4.70
CA ALA A 78 24.79 -12.36 3.84
C ALA A 78 25.89 -11.31 4.07
N LEU A 79 25.48 -10.03 4.24
CA LEU A 79 26.38 -8.94 4.54
C LEU A 79 27.04 -9.10 5.92
N ASP A 80 26.27 -9.47 6.95
CA ASP A 80 26.78 -9.74 8.29
C ASP A 80 27.85 -10.88 8.29
N ARG A 81 27.59 -11.93 7.50
CA ARG A 81 28.58 -13.00 7.30
C ARG A 81 29.84 -12.50 6.59
N ALA A 82 29.68 -11.62 5.59
CA ALA A 82 30.83 -11.06 4.86
C ALA A 82 31.66 -10.13 5.76
N ILE A 83 31.00 -9.31 6.61
CA ILE A 83 31.65 -8.45 7.62
C ILE A 83 32.40 -9.32 8.63
N SER A 84 31.75 -10.35 9.17
CA SER A 84 32.35 -11.27 10.13
C SER A 84 33.55 -12.03 9.55
N ALA A 85 33.51 -12.36 8.27
CA ALA A 85 34.61 -12.98 7.54
C ALA A 85 35.72 -11.98 7.13
N GLY A 86 35.60 -10.69 7.45
CA GLY A 86 36.56 -9.65 7.09
C GLY A 86 36.65 -9.35 5.60
N ARG A 87 35.61 -9.72 4.81
CA ARG A 87 35.55 -9.46 3.37
C ARG A 87 35.13 -8.05 3.01
N VAL A 88 34.45 -7.38 3.94
CA VAL A 88 34.01 -5.98 3.80
C VAL A 88 34.87 -5.14 4.73
N ARG A 89 35.43 -4.06 4.21
CA ARG A 89 36.26 -3.13 4.94
C ARG A 89 35.78 -1.70 4.70
N LEU A 90 35.89 -0.86 5.70
CA LEU A 90 35.76 0.58 5.49
C LEU A 90 36.94 1.03 4.62
N PRO A 91 36.68 1.86 3.58
CA PRO A 91 37.79 2.53 2.91
C PRO A 91 38.57 3.27 4.01
N ALA A 92 39.87 2.97 4.11
CA ALA A 92 40.70 3.75 5.00
C ALA A 92 40.41 5.24 4.72
N PRO A 93 40.28 6.12 5.75
CA PRO A 93 40.18 7.54 5.53
C PRO A 93 41.43 7.92 4.77
N GLY A 94 41.35 7.83 3.44
CA GLY A 94 42.39 8.34 2.58
C GLY A 94 42.53 9.77 3.01
N CYS A 95 43.66 10.12 3.60
CA CYS A 95 44.04 11.51 3.75
C CYS A 95 43.64 12.15 2.44
N VAL A 96 42.69 13.08 2.46
CA VAL A 96 42.39 13.94 1.34
C VAL A 96 43.76 14.48 1.02
N SER A 97 44.36 14.01 -0.06
CA SER A 97 45.68 14.45 -0.48
C SER A 97 45.58 15.95 -0.47
N ALA A 98 46.25 16.59 0.46
CA ALA A 98 46.27 18.05 0.55
C ALA A 98 46.51 18.52 -0.86
N ALA A 99 45.60 19.38 -1.37
CA ALA A 99 45.71 19.94 -2.70
C ALA A 99 47.17 20.26 -2.96
N PRO A 100 47.80 19.83 -4.07
CA PRO A 100 49.16 20.09 -4.31
C PRO A 100 49.35 21.60 -4.24
N SER A 101 50.09 22.08 -3.26
CA SER A 101 50.60 23.45 -3.24
C SER A 101 51.30 23.63 -4.57
N ALA A 102 50.79 24.52 -5.40
CA ALA A 102 51.34 24.87 -6.68
C ALA A 102 52.71 25.51 -6.53
N THR A 103 53.72 24.69 -6.27
CA THR A 103 55.14 25.06 -6.43
C THR A 103 55.99 23.78 -6.36
N ALA A 104 55.96 23.01 -7.43
CA ALA A 104 57.02 22.04 -7.68
C ALA A 104 57.23 21.92 -9.19
N ALA A 105 58.47 22.13 -9.59
CA ALA A 105 59.02 22.11 -10.94
C ALA A 105 58.68 20.78 -11.69
N PRO A 106 58.74 20.78 -13.05
CA PRO A 106 58.46 19.60 -13.84
C PRO A 106 59.61 18.61 -13.76
N GLY A 107 59.43 17.51 -13.12
CA GLY A 107 60.45 16.48 -13.04
C GLY A 107 59.95 15.24 -12.34
N ASN A 108 59.80 14.16 -13.11
CA ASN A 108 59.59 12.78 -12.69
C ASN A 108 58.18 12.44 -12.09
N TRP A 109 57.34 11.97 -12.97
CA TRP A 109 56.23 11.11 -12.66
C TRP A 109 56.78 9.74 -12.20
N THR A 110 57.28 9.67 -11.00
CA THR A 110 57.46 8.39 -10.32
C THR A 110 56.03 7.93 -9.98
N GLU A 111 55.60 6.87 -10.68
CA GLU A 111 54.39 6.11 -10.36
C GLU A 111 54.23 6.10 -8.85
N ALA A 112 53.07 6.53 -8.38
CA ALA A 112 52.64 6.31 -7.01
C ALA A 112 52.67 4.80 -6.79
N ARG A 113 53.84 4.33 -6.28
CA ARG A 113 54.10 2.96 -5.91
C ARG A 113 53.00 2.57 -4.96
N ALA A 114 52.08 1.78 -5.47
CA ALA A 114 51.20 1.01 -4.61
C ALA A 114 52.08 0.43 -3.53
N GLN A 115 51.88 0.84 -2.29
CA GLN A 115 52.63 0.38 -1.16
C GLN A 115 52.32 -1.12 -1.03
N PRO A 116 53.24 -2.01 -1.43
CA PRO A 116 53.05 -3.43 -1.20
C PRO A 116 53.30 -3.69 0.26
N ASP A 117 52.47 -4.55 0.82
CA ASP A 117 52.71 -5.19 2.12
C ASP A 117 52.53 -4.32 3.38
N ARG A 118 51.33 -3.73 3.51
CA ARG A 118 50.76 -3.77 4.83
C ARG A 118 50.17 -5.17 4.98
N PRO A 119 50.60 -5.98 5.99
CA PRO A 119 49.96 -7.25 6.26
C PRO A 119 48.48 -6.98 6.35
N ALA A 120 47.68 -7.86 5.77
CA ALA A 120 46.23 -7.72 5.72
C ALA A 120 45.72 -7.68 7.17
N ASP A 121 45.77 -6.48 7.77
CA ASP A 121 45.27 -6.25 9.11
C ASP A 121 43.82 -6.74 9.10
N THR A 122 43.56 -7.79 9.86
CA THR A 122 42.21 -8.23 10.14
C THR A 122 41.43 -7.02 10.60
N PRO A 123 40.26 -6.73 10.02
CA PRO A 123 39.46 -5.57 10.42
C PRO A 123 39.30 -5.59 11.94
N SER A 124 39.50 -4.46 12.59
CA SER A 124 39.35 -4.37 14.03
C SER A 124 37.91 -4.70 14.44
N ASP A 125 37.72 -5.13 15.66
CA ASP A 125 36.37 -5.43 16.16
C ASP A 125 35.48 -4.17 16.14
N GLU A 126 36.05 -2.99 16.38
CA GLU A 126 35.37 -1.72 16.26
C GLU A 126 34.93 -1.42 14.81
N GLU A 127 35.80 -1.68 13.84
CA GLU A 127 35.44 -1.52 12.41
C GLU A 127 34.28 -2.45 11.99
N ARG A 128 34.31 -3.70 12.45
CA ARG A 128 33.22 -4.64 12.21
C ARG A 128 31.91 -4.19 12.84
N GLU A 129 31.95 -3.61 14.04
CA GLU A 129 30.78 -3.09 14.73
C GLU A 129 30.17 -1.91 13.96
N VAL A 130 30.99 -0.95 13.53
CA VAL A 130 30.55 0.19 12.71
C VAL A 130 29.91 -0.30 11.40
N LEU A 131 30.53 -1.26 10.73
CA LEU A 131 29.98 -1.84 9.50
C LEU A 131 28.62 -2.51 9.72
N ARG A 132 28.44 -3.22 10.84
CA ARG A 132 27.14 -3.82 11.20
C ARG A 132 26.08 -2.77 11.45
N LEU A 133 26.41 -1.69 12.18
CA LEU A 133 25.47 -0.59 12.41
C LEU A 133 25.04 0.08 11.09
N ILE A 134 25.99 0.32 10.19
CA ILE A 134 25.69 0.87 8.86
C ILE A 134 24.79 -0.08 8.08
N ALA A 135 25.10 -1.38 8.08
CA ALA A 135 24.28 -2.40 7.41
C ALA A 135 22.86 -2.47 7.99
N GLN A 136 22.72 -2.34 9.31
CA GLN A 136 21.43 -2.33 9.97
C GLN A 136 20.62 -1.09 9.59
N ILE A 137 21.21 0.11 9.64
CA ILE A 137 20.53 1.36 9.25
C ILE A 137 20.07 1.29 7.79
N THR A 138 20.89 0.75 6.90
CA THR A 138 20.55 0.58 5.49
C THR A 138 19.36 -0.38 5.33
N ALA A 139 19.38 -1.52 6.02
CA ALA A 139 18.29 -2.50 5.96
C ALA A 139 16.98 -1.94 6.56
N ASP A 140 17.05 -1.14 7.60
CA ASP A 140 15.88 -0.47 8.18
C ASP A 140 15.34 0.60 7.23
N GLY A 141 16.21 1.33 6.54
CA GLY A 141 15.85 2.27 5.47
C GLY A 141 15.12 1.57 4.31
N ASP A 142 15.66 0.45 3.83
CA ASP A 142 15.02 -0.35 2.76
C ASP A 142 13.63 -0.86 3.19
N ARG A 143 13.49 -1.34 4.42
CA ARG A 143 12.18 -1.77 4.96
C ARG A 143 11.19 -0.62 5.02
N ALA A 144 11.62 0.56 5.47
CA ALA A 144 10.75 1.75 5.52
C ALA A 144 10.30 2.18 4.14
N ILE A 145 11.18 2.17 3.14
CA ILE A 145 10.85 2.47 1.73
C ILE A 145 9.85 1.44 1.19
N ASN A 146 10.06 0.15 1.45
CA ASN A 146 9.15 -0.90 1.01
C ASN A 146 7.76 -0.75 1.63
N GLN A 147 7.67 -0.40 2.91
CA GLN A 147 6.41 -0.13 3.59
C GLN A 147 5.69 1.08 3.01
N LEU A 148 6.43 2.16 2.72
CA LEU A 148 5.88 3.35 2.10
C LEU A 148 5.31 3.05 0.71
N ASN A 149 6.05 2.33 -0.12
CA ASN A 149 5.61 1.94 -1.45
C ASN A 149 4.35 1.06 -1.38
N ALA A 150 4.30 0.08 -0.48
CA ALA A 150 3.11 -0.75 -0.26
C ALA A 150 1.89 0.08 0.19
N CYS A 151 2.10 1.11 1.02
CA CYS A 151 1.06 2.04 1.43
C CYS A 151 0.54 2.88 0.25
N ILE A 152 1.45 3.41 -0.58
CA ILE A 152 1.11 4.18 -1.79
C ILE A 152 0.34 3.31 -2.78
N ASP A 153 0.76 2.08 -3.02
CA ASP A 153 0.09 1.14 -3.91
C ASP A 153 -1.33 0.83 -3.41
N SER A 154 -1.48 0.56 -2.12
CA SER A 154 -2.80 0.31 -1.51
C SER A 154 -3.71 1.54 -1.62
N TYR A 155 -3.17 2.74 -1.39
CA TYR A 155 -3.92 3.99 -1.56
C TYR A 155 -4.40 4.17 -3.01
N ASN A 156 -3.52 3.99 -3.98
CA ASN A 156 -3.84 4.14 -5.40
C ASN A 156 -4.89 3.11 -5.86
N GLN A 157 -4.83 1.88 -5.35
CA GLN A 157 -5.82 0.84 -5.62
C GLN A 157 -7.21 1.24 -5.09
N VAL A 158 -7.29 1.73 -3.85
CA VAL A 158 -8.55 2.18 -3.25
C VAL A 158 -9.11 3.38 -4.02
N MET A 159 -8.28 4.37 -4.33
CA MET A 159 -8.69 5.54 -5.11
C MET A 159 -9.15 5.16 -6.52
N GLY A 160 -8.48 4.22 -7.16
CA GLY A 160 -8.89 3.67 -8.46
C GLY A 160 -10.26 3.01 -8.40
N ALA A 161 -10.51 2.19 -7.36
CA ALA A 161 -11.78 1.53 -7.15
C ALA A 161 -12.95 2.51 -6.88
N ILE A 162 -12.68 3.60 -6.17
CA ILE A 162 -13.67 4.66 -5.91
C ILE A 162 -13.99 5.44 -7.19
N ASN A 163 -12.96 5.83 -7.96
CA ASN A 163 -13.13 6.62 -9.16
C ASN A 163 -13.79 5.83 -10.31
N ALA A 164 -13.60 4.52 -10.38
CA ALA A 164 -14.26 3.67 -11.37
C ALA A 164 -15.78 3.54 -11.16
N LYS A 165 -16.29 3.95 -9.99
CA LYS A 165 -17.73 3.94 -9.66
C LYS A 165 -18.44 5.29 -9.87
N ARG A 166 -17.70 6.33 -10.22
CA ARG A 166 -18.23 7.66 -10.57
C ARG A 166 -18.47 7.79 -12.07
#